data_8e1fb4a5fd037ecbc74dcf8feb53f1b6
#
_entry.id   8e1fb4a5fd037ecbc74dcf8feb53f1b6
#
_cell.length_a   1.000
_cell.length_b   1.000
_cell.length_c   1.000
_cell.angle_alpha   90.00
_cell.angle_beta   90.00
_cell.angle_gamma   90.00
#
_symmetry.space_group_name_H-M   'P 1'
#
loop_
_entity.id
_entity.type
_entity.pdbx_description
1 polymer ?
#
loop_
_entity_poly.entity_id
_entity_poly.type
_entity_poly.pdbx_seq_one_letter_code
_entity_poly.pdbx_strand_id
1 'polypeptide(L)'
;MTNARNDILNWWAVEAMIASYNHVYQVVYGTRYEEAGPIGVSLYNDAPIASFHYEFLALSADIHKVTDAVRAYPIPEGKKHIVNIFHTSPSDLSLKEHFSTLGYEFARAAPIVGYDLPLQVSTIPLNIHKAISIQQTEAANNSLTTEGERIHVQTLRDTRIHNFFIKEGGLAVGWVQLVTKYRGVGYINQLYVLEEYRQRRLATALVHAAHSEAIRLGVKKMVAIPSDMSLHLFRRMGYRPLLFFSVFRPKPFRKTWLYDQPGVSHPPP
;
A
#
# COMPACT_ATOMS: atom_id res chain seq x y z
N MET A 1 -11.51 29.03 5.12
CA MET A 1 -11.33 27.64 5.60
C MET A 1 -9.93 27.23 5.18
N THR A 2 -8.95 27.28 6.08
CA THR A 2 -7.59 26.82 5.83
C THR A 2 -7.64 25.29 5.65
N ASN A 3 -7.21 24.84 4.50
CA ASN A 3 -7.22 23.42 4.13
C ASN A 3 -6.18 22.72 4.99
N ALA A 4 -6.58 21.90 5.95
CA ALA A 4 -5.69 21.14 6.85
C ALA A 4 -4.68 20.23 6.09
N ARG A 5 -4.91 20.02 4.80
CA ARG A 5 -3.97 19.34 3.87
C ARG A 5 -2.64 20.09 3.73
N ASN A 6 -2.60 21.42 3.98
CA ASN A 6 -1.39 22.22 3.85
C ASN A 6 -0.51 22.25 5.12
N ASP A 7 -1.03 21.80 6.25
CA ASP A 7 -0.34 21.90 7.54
C ASP A 7 0.57 20.71 7.85
N ILE A 8 0.41 19.59 7.13
CA ILE A 8 1.27 18.40 7.28
C ILE A 8 2.34 18.38 6.19
N LEU A 9 3.58 18.57 6.59
CA LEU A 9 4.73 18.40 5.71
C LEU A 9 4.67 17.02 5.05
N ASN A 10 4.89 16.94 3.72
CA ASN A 10 4.83 15.70 2.93
C ASN A 10 3.42 15.10 2.71
N TRP A 11 2.34 15.85 2.89
CA TRP A 11 0.98 15.38 2.62
C TRP A 11 0.79 14.81 1.19
N TRP A 12 1.56 15.29 0.22
CA TRP A 12 1.60 14.77 -1.14
C TRP A 12 1.85 13.24 -1.20
N ALA A 13 2.60 12.69 -0.22
CA ALA A 13 2.87 11.25 -0.17
C ALA A 13 1.61 10.46 0.25
N VAL A 14 0.79 11.02 1.14
CA VAL A 14 -0.51 10.46 1.52
C VAL A 14 -1.45 10.49 0.33
N GLU A 15 -1.56 11.60 -0.38
CA GLU A 15 -2.40 11.73 -1.58
C GLU A 15 -1.98 10.76 -2.68
N ALA A 16 -0.68 10.63 -2.93
CA ALA A 16 -0.15 9.68 -3.90
C ALA A 16 -0.47 8.23 -3.53
N MET A 17 -0.32 7.89 -2.26
CA MET A 17 -0.69 6.57 -1.72
C MET A 17 -2.19 6.32 -1.88
N ILE A 18 -3.05 7.21 -1.38
CA ILE A 18 -4.50 7.08 -1.43
C ILE A 18 -4.98 6.94 -2.89
N ALA A 19 -4.52 7.82 -3.77
CA ALA A 19 -4.89 7.78 -5.19
C ALA A 19 -4.46 6.48 -5.87
N SER A 20 -3.23 6.01 -5.58
CA SER A 20 -2.68 4.81 -6.22
C SER A 20 -3.30 3.53 -5.68
N TYR A 21 -3.42 3.43 -4.36
CA TYR A 21 -4.02 2.28 -3.68
C TYR A 21 -5.48 2.08 -4.12
N ASN A 22 -6.31 3.11 -3.99
CA ASN A 22 -7.71 3.03 -4.40
C ASN A 22 -7.86 2.75 -5.90
N HIS A 23 -6.94 3.27 -6.73
CA HIS A 23 -6.97 2.99 -8.16
C HIS A 23 -6.76 1.50 -8.46
N VAL A 24 -5.79 0.85 -7.83
CA VAL A 24 -5.56 -0.60 -7.99
C VAL A 24 -6.78 -1.39 -7.54
N TYR A 25 -7.33 -1.07 -6.38
CA TYR A 25 -8.50 -1.78 -5.85
C TYR A 25 -9.75 -1.57 -6.71
N GLN A 26 -9.92 -0.38 -7.27
CA GLN A 26 -10.99 -0.12 -8.26
C GLN A 26 -10.83 -1.00 -9.51
N VAL A 27 -9.61 -1.09 -10.06
CA VAL A 27 -9.32 -1.88 -11.27
C VAL A 27 -9.49 -3.37 -11.02
N VAL A 28 -9.07 -3.86 -9.85
CA VAL A 28 -9.06 -5.30 -9.54
C VAL A 28 -10.41 -5.77 -9.01
N TYR A 29 -11.03 -5.02 -8.11
CA TYR A 29 -12.19 -5.46 -7.32
C TYR A 29 -13.44 -4.60 -7.51
N GLY A 30 -13.38 -3.55 -8.34
CA GLY A 30 -14.51 -2.64 -8.53
C GLY A 30 -14.87 -1.81 -7.30
N THR A 31 -13.91 -1.59 -6.37
CA THR A 31 -14.12 -0.78 -5.18
C THR A 31 -14.42 0.67 -5.53
N ARG A 32 -15.10 1.38 -4.63
CA ARG A 32 -15.37 2.81 -4.77
C ARG A 32 -14.62 3.59 -3.70
N TYR A 33 -14.19 4.78 -4.07
CA TYR A 33 -13.61 5.75 -3.16
C TYR A 33 -14.38 7.06 -3.26
N GLU A 34 -14.70 7.63 -2.10
CA GLU A 34 -15.35 8.95 -2.00
C GLU A 34 -14.73 9.77 -0.87
N GLU A 35 -14.83 11.09 -0.95
CA GLU A 35 -14.41 11.99 0.12
C GLU A 35 -15.66 12.54 0.83
N ALA A 36 -15.70 12.40 2.16
CA ALA A 36 -16.77 12.87 3.02
C ALA A 36 -16.18 13.82 4.09
N GLY A 37 -15.96 15.07 3.71
CA GLY A 37 -15.37 16.09 4.56
C GLY A 37 -13.94 15.76 4.99
N PRO A 38 -13.67 15.53 6.30
CA PRO A 38 -12.31 15.25 6.81
C PRO A 38 -11.87 13.80 6.63
N ILE A 39 -12.67 12.96 5.98
CA ILE A 39 -12.36 11.55 5.73
C ILE A 39 -12.50 11.18 4.25
N GLY A 40 -11.62 10.28 3.79
CA GLY A 40 -11.82 9.49 2.59
C GLY A 40 -12.39 8.14 2.96
N VAL A 41 -13.25 7.57 2.14
CA VAL A 41 -13.91 6.30 2.38
C VAL A 41 -13.70 5.38 1.20
N SER A 42 -12.98 4.28 1.42
CA SER A 42 -12.88 3.20 0.45
C SER A 42 -13.94 2.15 0.79
N LEU A 43 -14.80 1.85 -0.18
CA LEU A 43 -15.89 0.90 -0.05
C LEU A 43 -15.52 -0.41 -0.76
N TYR A 44 -15.43 -1.48 0.01
CA TYR A 44 -15.11 -2.83 -0.46
C TYR A 44 -16.40 -3.63 -0.58
N ASN A 45 -16.88 -3.81 -1.80
CA ASN A 45 -18.02 -4.68 -2.07
C ASN A 45 -17.53 -6.12 -2.03
N ASP A 46 -17.85 -6.86 -0.96
CA ASP A 46 -17.64 -8.32 -0.82
C ASP A 46 -16.32 -8.86 -1.44
N ALA A 47 -15.31 -8.02 -1.52
CA ALA A 47 -14.01 -8.40 -2.05
C ALA A 47 -13.43 -9.51 -1.17
N PRO A 48 -13.03 -10.66 -1.73
CA PRO A 48 -12.59 -11.84 -0.96
C PRO A 48 -11.34 -11.59 -0.12
N ILE A 49 -10.70 -10.43 -0.31
CA ILE A 49 -9.43 -10.08 0.36
C ILE A 49 -9.65 -9.21 1.60
N ALA A 50 -10.80 -8.52 1.76
CA ALA A 50 -11.02 -7.60 2.86
C ALA A 50 -11.82 -8.22 4.00
N SER A 51 -11.24 -8.25 5.21
CA SER A 51 -11.98 -8.57 6.44
C SER A 51 -12.86 -7.41 6.92
N PHE A 52 -12.87 -6.29 6.22
CA PHE A 52 -13.67 -5.09 6.46
C PHE A 52 -14.34 -4.62 5.14
N HIS A 53 -15.42 -3.87 5.28
CA HIS A 53 -16.21 -3.36 4.14
C HIS A 53 -15.95 -1.87 3.89
N TYR A 54 -15.48 -1.15 4.90
CA TYR A 54 -15.18 0.26 4.85
C TYR A 54 -13.78 0.53 5.40
N GLU A 55 -13.01 1.31 4.67
CA GLU A 55 -11.74 1.83 5.12
C GLU A 55 -11.80 3.35 5.14
N PHE A 56 -11.77 3.91 6.35
CA PHE A 56 -11.71 5.35 6.54
C PHE A 56 -10.26 5.81 6.54
N LEU A 57 -9.99 6.85 5.77
CA LEU A 57 -8.69 7.47 5.61
C LEU A 57 -8.79 8.91 6.12
N ALA A 58 -8.07 9.28 7.17
CA ALA A 58 -8.07 10.64 7.69
C ALA A 58 -7.51 11.61 6.64
N LEU A 59 -8.31 12.60 6.24
CA LEU A 59 -7.90 13.67 5.33
C LEU A 59 -7.66 14.99 6.08
N SER A 60 -7.68 14.97 7.41
CA SER A 60 -7.44 16.09 8.30
C SER A 60 -6.49 15.71 9.44
N ALA A 61 -5.67 16.66 9.88
CA ALA A 61 -4.86 16.52 11.09
C ALA A 61 -5.70 16.65 12.38
N ASP A 62 -6.90 17.23 12.29
CA ASP A 62 -7.83 17.36 13.41
C ASP A 62 -8.54 16.04 13.68
N ILE A 63 -8.01 15.29 14.66
CA ILE A 63 -8.49 13.96 14.99
C ILE A 63 -9.95 13.94 15.47
N HIS A 64 -10.41 15.01 16.12
CA HIS A 64 -11.79 15.10 16.59
C HIS A 64 -12.75 15.21 15.40
N LYS A 65 -12.45 16.05 14.41
CA LYS A 65 -13.26 16.12 13.18
C LYS A 65 -13.28 14.81 12.43
N VAL A 66 -12.14 14.09 12.37
CA VAL A 66 -12.05 12.77 11.74
C VAL A 66 -12.95 11.76 12.45
N THR A 67 -12.86 11.67 13.77
CA THR A 67 -13.65 10.70 14.55
C THR A 67 -15.14 11.03 14.53
N ASP A 68 -15.53 12.29 14.55
CA ASP A 68 -16.93 12.71 14.42
C ASP A 68 -17.48 12.34 13.03
N ALA A 69 -16.70 12.55 11.97
CA ALA A 69 -17.11 12.18 10.62
C ALA A 69 -17.23 10.65 10.45
N VAL A 70 -16.30 9.88 11.01
CA VAL A 70 -16.38 8.39 11.01
C VAL A 70 -17.64 7.91 11.72
N ARG A 71 -17.99 8.50 12.87
CA ARG A 71 -19.20 8.15 13.61
C ARG A 71 -20.50 8.55 12.90
N ALA A 72 -20.48 9.67 12.21
CA ALA A 72 -21.63 10.16 11.45
C ALA A 72 -21.82 9.44 10.11
N TYR A 73 -20.80 8.71 9.62
CA TYR A 73 -20.90 8.03 8.34
C TYR A 73 -21.84 6.80 8.45
N PRO A 74 -22.79 6.64 7.50
CA PRO A 74 -23.80 5.58 7.57
C PRO A 74 -23.21 4.22 7.22
N ILE A 75 -22.78 3.47 8.21
CA ILE A 75 -22.32 2.09 8.04
C ILE A 75 -23.51 1.15 8.28
N PRO A 76 -23.90 0.32 7.29
CA PRO A 76 -24.96 -0.66 7.49
C PRO A 76 -24.63 -1.66 8.60
N GLU A 77 -25.67 -2.13 9.29
CA GLU A 77 -25.52 -3.14 10.35
C GLU A 77 -24.78 -4.39 9.87
N GLY A 78 -23.88 -4.91 10.71
CA GLY A 78 -23.06 -6.08 10.39
C GLY A 78 -21.85 -5.79 9.48
N LYS A 79 -21.72 -4.59 8.93
CA LYS A 79 -20.54 -4.21 8.14
C LYS A 79 -19.40 -3.73 9.04
N LYS A 80 -18.19 -4.17 8.72
CA LYS A 80 -16.97 -3.89 9.49
C LYS A 80 -16.18 -2.75 8.83
N HIS A 81 -15.46 -1.98 9.66
CA HIS A 81 -14.61 -0.91 9.18
C HIS A 81 -13.28 -0.83 9.92
N ILE A 82 -12.33 -0.12 9.31
CA ILE A 82 -11.08 0.31 9.92
C ILE A 82 -10.90 1.81 9.71
N VAL A 83 -10.03 2.42 10.53
CA VAL A 83 -9.69 3.84 10.43
C VAL A 83 -8.17 3.98 10.34
N ASN A 84 -7.70 4.63 9.29
CA ASN A 84 -6.29 4.95 9.08
C ASN A 84 -6.05 6.42 9.39
N ILE A 85 -5.14 6.68 10.32
CA ILE A 85 -4.74 8.03 10.73
C ILE A 85 -3.30 8.27 10.31
N PHE A 86 -3.06 9.40 9.63
CA PHE A 86 -1.72 9.82 9.20
C PHE A 86 -1.14 10.83 10.19
N HIS A 87 0.12 10.63 10.57
CA HIS A 87 0.79 11.45 11.58
C HIS A 87 2.31 11.49 11.36
N THR A 88 2.99 12.40 12.07
CA THR A 88 4.43 12.65 11.89
C THR A 88 5.33 11.88 12.88
N SER A 89 4.76 11.34 13.96
CA SER A 89 5.49 10.60 14.99
C SER A 89 5.43 9.09 14.78
N PRO A 90 6.53 8.33 14.93
CA PRO A 90 6.52 6.87 14.80
C PRO A 90 5.68 6.17 15.89
N SER A 91 5.47 6.81 17.04
CA SER A 91 4.58 6.31 18.08
C SER A 91 3.82 7.48 18.69
N ASP A 92 2.52 7.51 18.50
CA ASP A 92 1.63 8.50 19.08
C ASP A 92 0.73 7.83 20.12
N LEU A 93 1.12 7.95 21.40
CA LEU A 93 0.37 7.38 22.52
C LEU A 93 -0.96 8.10 22.72
N SER A 94 -0.99 9.43 22.53
CA SER A 94 -2.22 10.22 22.68
C SER A 94 -3.28 9.79 21.65
N LEU A 95 -2.84 9.45 20.45
CA LEU A 95 -3.71 8.91 19.41
C LEU A 95 -4.29 7.55 19.80
N LYS A 96 -3.47 6.67 20.38
CA LYS A 96 -3.93 5.35 20.84
C LYS A 96 -4.93 5.47 22.00
N GLU A 97 -4.67 6.35 22.96
CA GLU A 97 -5.56 6.64 24.07
C GLU A 97 -6.89 7.21 23.56
N HIS A 98 -6.86 8.22 22.68
CA HIS A 98 -8.05 8.81 22.09
C HIS A 98 -8.93 7.73 21.43
N PHE A 99 -8.37 6.91 20.54
CA PHE A 99 -9.14 5.84 19.87
C PHE A 99 -9.62 4.76 20.83
N SER A 100 -8.86 4.45 21.87
CA SER A 100 -9.29 3.49 22.92
C SER A 100 -10.53 3.95 23.67
N THR A 101 -10.65 5.26 24.01
CA THR A 101 -11.85 5.83 24.65
C THR A 101 -13.07 5.78 23.76
N LEU A 102 -12.88 5.74 22.44
CA LEU A 102 -13.94 5.64 21.43
C LEU A 102 -14.35 4.19 21.11
N GLY A 103 -13.78 3.20 21.83
CA GLY A 103 -14.09 1.80 21.60
C GLY A 103 -13.31 1.15 20.45
N TYR A 104 -12.20 1.75 20.02
CA TYR A 104 -11.30 1.16 19.03
C TYR A 104 -10.09 0.52 19.72
N GLU A 105 -9.48 -0.44 19.05
CA GLU A 105 -8.17 -0.97 19.38
C GLU A 105 -7.16 -0.61 18.27
N PHE A 106 -5.92 -0.37 18.67
CA PHE A 106 -4.79 -0.19 17.76
C PHE A 106 -4.44 -1.53 17.10
N ALA A 107 -4.38 -1.56 15.79
CA ALA A 107 -4.03 -2.75 15.03
C ALA A 107 -2.56 -2.77 14.63
N ARG A 108 -2.09 -1.69 14.00
CA ARG A 108 -0.69 -1.55 13.57
C ARG A 108 -0.34 -0.10 13.25
N ALA A 109 0.97 0.17 13.14
CA ALA A 109 1.48 1.37 12.48
C ALA A 109 2.55 0.99 11.46
N ALA A 110 2.73 1.84 10.44
CA ALA A 110 3.80 1.68 9.47
C ALA A 110 4.28 3.05 8.97
N PRO A 111 5.55 3.19 8.59
CA PRO A 111 6.03 4.40 7.94
C PRO A 111 5.55 4.46 6.48
N ILE A 112 5.25 5.67 6.02
CA ILE A 112 5.20 6.02 4.61
C ILE A 112 6.58 6.53 4.26
N VAL A 113 7.28 5.83 3.36
CA VAL A 113 8.65 6.20 2.98
C VAL A 113 8.67 6.79 1.58
N GLY A 114 9.55 7.77 1.35
CA GLY A 114 9.72 8.41 0.05
C GLY A 114 11.16 8.45 -0.41
N TYR A 115 11.33 8.59 -1.72
CA TYR A 115 12.61 8.64 -2.40
C TYR A 115 12.54 9.59 -3.61
N ASP A 116 13.52 10.48 -3.74
CA ASP A 116 13.68 11.31 -4.92
C ASP A 116 14.47 10.53 -5.98
N LEU A 117 13.87 10.31 -7.15
CA LEU A 117 14.50 9.53 -8.20
C LEU A 117 15.66 10.30 -8.83
N PRO A 118 16.80 9.64 -9.10
CA PRO A 118 17.89 10.23 -9.86
C PRO A 118 17.46 10.45 -11.33
N LEU A 119 18.16 11.33 -12.03
CA LEU A 119 17.88 11.61 -13.44
C LEU A 119 18.30 10.47 -14.40
N GLN A 120 19.10 9.52 -13.92
CA GLN A 120 19.65 8.44 -14.74
C GLN A 120 19.04 7.09 -14.38
N VAL A 121 18.75 6.30 -15.40
CA VAL A 121 18.22 4.94 -15.28
C VAL A 121 19.37 3.97 -15.01
N SER A 122 19.20 3.11 -14.00
CA SER A 122 20.07 1.96 -13.80
C SER A 122 19.73 0.85 -14.79
N THR A 123 20.71 0.04 -15.17
CA THR A 123 20.47 -1.16 -16.01
C THR A 123 19.57 -2.14 -15.26
N ILE A 124 18.50 -2.59 -15.93
CA ILE A 124 17.62 -3.63 -15.40
C ILE A 124 18.25 -5.00 -15.68
N PRO A 125 18.35 -5.91 -14.70
CA PRO A 125 18.81 -7.28 -14.94
C PRO A 125 17.97 -8.00 -16.01
N LEU A 126 18.61 -8.80 -16.86
CA LEU A 126 17.96 -9.48 -18.00
C LEU A 126 16.87 -10.48 -17.61
N ASN A 127 16.87 -10.97 -16.35
CA ASN A 127 15.88 -11.90 -15.84
C ASN A 127 14.63 -11.21 -15.26
N ILE A 128 14.53 -9.87 -15.38
CA ILE A 128 13.34 -9.12 -14.99
C ILE A 128 12.49 -8.84 -16.22
N HIS A 129 11.24 -9.20 -16.14
CA HIS A 129 10.26 -9.07 -17.21
C HIS A 129 9.10 -8.17 -16.79
N LYS A 130 8.66 -7.30 -17.70
CA LYS A 130 7.40 -6.57 -17.52
C LYS A 130 6.24 -7.49 -17.93
N ALA A 131 5.22 -7.59 -17.09
CA ALA A 131 3.99 -8.32 -17.42
C ALA A 131 3.17 -7.50 -18.43
N ILE A 132 3.06 -7.99 -19.67
CA ILE A 132 2.39 -7.30 -20.77
C ILE A 132 1.25 -8.10 -21.41
N SER A 133 1.10 -9.37 -21.08
CA SER A 133 0.04 -10.23 -21.59
C SER A 133 -0.54 -11.14 -20.50
N ILE A 134 -1.78 -11.56 -20.69
CA ILE A 134 -2.48 -12.49 -19.78
C ILE A 134 -1.69 -13.79 -19.68
N GLN A 135 -1.32 -14.40 -20.81
CA GLN A 135 -0.57 -15.66 -20.84
C GLN A 135 0.75 -15.59 -20.07
N GLN A 136 1.51 -14.48 -20.24
CA GLN A 136 2.76 -14.27 -19.52
C GLN A 136 2.54 -14.12 -18.01
N THR A 137 1.47 -13.41 -17.64
CA THR A 137 1.10 -13.17 -16.22
C THR A 137 0.62 -14.44 -15.54
N GLU A 138 -0.21 -15.25 -16.22
CA GLU A 138 -0.66 -16.53 -15.71
C GLU A 138 0.51 -17.52 -15.55
N ALA A 139 1.42 -17.55 -16.53
CA ALA A 139 2.64 -18.35 -16.42
C ALA A 139 3.53 -17.92 -15.24
N ALA A 140 3.62 -16.62 -14.95
CA ALA A 140 4.31 -16.14 -13.76
C ALA A 140 3.57 -16.52 -12.47
N ASN A 141 2.25 -16.38 -12.45
CA ASN A 141 1.41 -16.70 -11.30
C ASN A 141 1.41 -18.18 -10.93
N ASN A 142 1.66 -19.09 -11.89
CA ASN A 142 1.76 -20.53 -11.62
C ASN A 142 2.91 -20.87 -10.65
N SER A 143 3.91 -20.02 -10.54
CA SER A 143 5.03 -20.18 -9.60
C SER A 143 4.81 -19.44 -8.28
N LEU A 144 3.84 -18.51 -8.21
CA LEU A 144 3.51 -17.73 -7.02
C LEU A 144 2.41 -18.45 -6.25
N THR A 145 2.71 -18.88 -5.04
CA THR A 145 1.96 -19.93 -4.33
C THR A 145 0.68 -19.47 -3.65
N THR A 146 0.52 -18.18 -3.36
CA THR A 146 -0.67 -17.66 -2.66
C THR A 146 -1.43 -16.66 -3.52
N GLU A 147 -2.77 -16.63 -3.39
CA GLU A 147 -3.63 -15.76 -4.19
C GLU A 147 -3.36 -14.26 -3.92
N GLY A 148 -3.02 -13.87 -2.69
CA GLY A 148 -2.65 -12.50 -2.32
C GLY A 148 -1.30 -12.03 -2.88
N GLU A 149 -0.52 -12.94 -3.47
CA GLU A 149 0.83 -12.69 -3.98
C GLU A 149 0.89 -12.73 -5.51
N ARG A 150 -0.26 -12.89 -6.16
CA ARG A 150 -0.38 -12.97 -7.63
C ARG A 150 -0.52 -11.61 -8.28
N ILE A 151 -0.04 -11.54 -9.51
CA ILE A 151 -0.27 -10.39 -10.37
C ILE A 151 -1.69 -10.48 -10.94
N HIS A 152 -2.53 -9.50 -10.68
CA HIS A 152 -3.90 -9.47 -11.18
C HIS A 152 -3.93 -9.09 -12.67
N VAL A 153 -4.46 -9.96 -13.51
CA VAL A 153 -4.53 -9.75 -14.97
C VAL A 153 -5.33 -8.52 -15.38
N GLN A 154 -6.30 -8.10 -14.55
CA GLN A 154 -7.08 -6.88 -14.76
C GLN A 154 -6.19 -5.63 -14.82
N THR A 155 -5.06 -5.63 -14.11
CA THR A 155 -4.11 -4.50 -14.07
C THR A 155 -3.36 -4.29 -15.38
N LEU A 156 -3.29 -5.30 -16.24
CA LEU A 156 -2.57 -5.22 -17.53
C LEU A 156 -3.19 -4.22 -18.52
N ARG A 157 -4.47 -3.91 -18.36
CA ARG A 157 -5.21 -2.98 -19.23
C ARG A 157 -5.07 -1.53 -18.81
N ASP A 158 -4.53 -1.26 -17.63
CA ASP A 158 -4.36 0.10 -17.11
C ASP A 158 -2.91 0.57 -17.29
N THR A 159 -2.74 1.62 -18.08
CA THR A 159 -1.43 2.19 -18.41
C THR A 159 -0.71 2.86 -17.24
N ARG A 160 -1.39 2.99 -16.09
CA ARG A 160 -0.83 3.57 -14.85
C ARG A 160 -0.37 2.51 -13.87
N ILE A 161 -0.60 1.21 -14.17
CA ILE A 161 -0.18 0.08 -13.34
C ILE A 161 0.83 -0.75 -14.11
N HIS A 162 2.02 -0.91 -13.55
CA HIS A 162 3.13 -1.62 -14.18
C HIS A 162 3.60 -2.73 -13.26
N ASN A 163 3.51 -3.97 -13.73
CA ASN A 163 3.95 -5.14 -12.99
C ASN A 163 5.25 -5.67 -13.59
N PHE A 164 6.24 -5.95 -12.74
CA PHE A 164 7.49 -6.60 -13.14
C PHE A 164 7.66 -7.85 -12.29
N PHE A 165 8.10 -8.92 -12.91
CA PHE A 165 8.45 -10.16 -12.21
C PHE A 165 9.86 -10.60 -12.58
N ILE A 166 10.51 -11.30 -11.65
CA ILE A 166 11.86 -11.82 -11.81
C ILE A 166 11.83 -13.34 -11.89
N LYS A 167 12.64 -13.90 -12.80
CA LYS A 167 12.74 -15.34 -13.00
C LYS A 167 14.09 -15.88 -12.52
N GLU A 168 14.05 -17.04 -11.87
CA GLU A 168 15.19 -17.90 -11.63
C GLU A 168 14.84 -19.35 -12.04
N GLY A 169 15.72 -20.02 -12.78
CA GLY A 169 15.46 -21.37 -13.26
C GLY A 169 14.19 -21.52 -14.11
N GLY A 170 13.75 -20.45 -14.78
CA GLY A 170 12.53 -20.42 -15.59
C GLY A 170 11.25 -20.09 -14.80
N LEU A 171 11.28 -20.13 -13.47
CA LEU A 171 10.14 -19.85 -12.60
C LEU A 171 10.11 -18.38 -12.18
N ALA A 172 8.93 -17.77 -12.07
CA ALA A 172 8.77 -16.47 -11.45
C ALA A 172 8.91 -16.63 -9.94
N VAL A 173 9.89 -15.93 -9.34
CA VAL A 173 10.24 -16.07 -7.92
C VAL A 173 9.97 -14.81 -7.12
N GLY A 174 9.47 -13.77 -7.77
CA GLY A 174 9.10 -12.52 -7.12
C GLY A 174 8.55 -11.51 -8.12
N TRP A 175 7.90 -10.47 -7.61
CA TRP A 175 7.33 -9.41 -8.44
C TRP A 175 7.18 -8.10 -7.69
N VAL A 176 6.99 -7.02 -8.45
CA VAL A 176 6.75 -5.67 -7.94
C VAL A 176 5.67 -4.99 -8.77
N GLN A 177 4.83 -4.18 -8.13
CA GLN A 177 3.85 -3.33 -8.78
C GLN A 177 4.20 -1.86 -8.56
N LEU A 178 4.37 -1.14 -9.66
CA LEU A 178 4.47 0.32 -9.70
C LEU A 178 3.14 0.90 -10.15
N VAL A 179 2.63 1.90 -9.43
CA VAL A 179 1.43 2.66 -9.80
C VAL A 179 1.79 4.12 -9.99
N THR A 180 1.39 4.71 -11.12
CA THR A 180 1.70 6.10 -11.50
C THR A 180 0.43 6.95 -11.63
N LYS A 181 -0.53 6.75 -10.73
CA LYS A 181 -1.84 7.42 -10.75
C LYS A 181 -1.73 8.88 -10.33
N TYR A 182 -0.83 9.23 -9.42
CA TYR A 182 -0.65 10.59 -8.91
C TYR A 182 0.49 11.30 -9.64
N ARG A 183 0.28 12.57 -10.02
CA ARG A 183 1.18 13.33 -10.91
C ARG A 183 2.61 13.38 -10.39
N GLY A 184 3.57 12.90 -11.19
CA GLY A 184 5.00 12.94 -10.91
C GLY A 184 5.45 12.06 -9.74
N VAL A 185 4.55 11.23 -9.18
CA VAL A 185 4.84 10.31 -8.08
C VAL A 185 4.51 8.88 -8.49
N GLY A 186 5.45 7.97 -8.25
CA GLY A 186 5.26 6.53 -8.36
C GLY A 186 5.03 5.92 -6.98
N TYR A 187 4.07 5.02 -6.88
CA TYR A 187 3.78 4.27 -5.67
C TYR A 187 4.14 2.79 -5.87
N ILE A 188 4.98 2.24 -5.00
CA ILE A 188 5.23 0.80 -4.95
C ILE A 188 4.13 0.19 -4.09
N ASN A 189 3.15 -0.45 -4.75
CA ASN A 189 1.99 -1.03 -4.10
C ASN A 189 2.26 -2.44 -3.56
N GLN A 190 2.99 -3.25 -4.33
CA GLN A 190 3.36 -4.62 -3.96
C GLN A 190 4.84 -4.85 -4.23
N LEU A 191 5.48 -5.61 -3.34
CA LEU A 191 6.82 -6.14 -3.53
C LEU A 191 6.88 -7.49 -2.83
N TYR A 192 7.06 -8.54 -3.60
CA TYR A 192 7.08 -9.90 -3.11
C TYR A 192 8.24 -10.70 -3.69
N VAL A 193 8.84 -11.55 -2.86
CA VAL A 193 9.82 -12.57 -3.27
C VAL A 193 9.53 -13.83 -2.47
N LEU A 194 9.43 -14.97 -3.16
CA LEU A 194 9.26 -16.30 -2.56
C LEU A 194 10.29 -16.52 -1.46
N GLU A 195 9.89 -17.13 -0.37
CA GLU A 195 10.68 -17.22 0.85
C GLU A 195 12.04 -17.88 0.61
N GLU A 196 12.08 -18.97 -0.13
CA GLU A 196 13.28 -19.73 -0.47
C GLU A 196 14.26 -18.98 -1.40
N TYR A 197 13.79 -17.87 -2.00
CA TYR A 197 14.60 -17.00 -2.88
C TYR A 197 14.98 -15.67 -2.24
N ARG A 198 14.61 -15.44 -0.97
CA ARG A 198 14.98 -14.22 -0.23
C ARG A 198 16.49 -14.16 0.02
N GLN A 199 16.97 -12.98 0.44
CA GLN A 199 18.38 -12.67 0.73
C GLN A 199 19.32 -12.74 -0.48
N ARG A 200 18.79 -12.89 -1.71
CA ARG A 200 19.55 -12.90 -2.98
C ARG A 200 19.49 -11.57 -3.73
N ARG A 201 19.13 -10.46 -3.08
CA ARG A 201 18.97 -9.13 -3.66
C ARG A 201 17.88 -9.01 -4.74
N LEU A 202 17.00 -10.00 -4.90
CA LEU A 202 15.95 -9.99 -5.93
C LEU A 202 14.95 -8.86 -5.72
N ALA A 203 14.55 -8.60 -4.47
CA ALA A 203 13.68 -7.47 -4.14
C ALA A 203 14.33 -6.12 -4.52
N THR A 204 15.64 -5.95 -4.29
CA THR A 204 16.38 -4.75 -4.72
C THR A 204 16.32 -4.58 -6.24
N ALA A 205 16.56 -5.65 -6.98
CA ALA A 205 16.51 -5.63 -8.45
C ALA A 205 15.11 -5.29 -8.97
N LEU A 206 14.05 -5.83 -8.35
CA LEU A 206 12.67 -5.51 -8.68
C LEU A 206 12.34 -4.03 -8.44
N VAL A 207 12.75 -3.47 -7.29
CA VAL A 207 12.55 -2.04 -7.00
C VAL A 207 13.32 -1.17 -8.00
N HIS A 208 14.54 -1.55 -8.39
CA HIS A 208 15.27 -0.84 -9.45
C HIS A 208 14.55 -0.89 -10.81
N ALA A 209 13.90 -2.00 -11.16
CA ALA A 209 13.09 -2.08 -12.38
C ALA A 209 11.89 -1.11 -12.31
N ALA A 210 11.22 -1.04 -11.17
CA ALA A 210 10.15 -0.07 -10.93
C ALA A 210 10.66 1.38 -11.01
N HIS A 211 11.83 1.69 -10.45
CA HIS A 211 12.48 3.01 -10.57
C HIS A 211 12.79 3.36 -12.03
N SER A 212 13.37 2.43 -12.77
CA SER A 212 13.73 2.64 -14.17
C SER A 212 12.48 2.97 -15.03
N GLU A 213 11.40 2.24 -14.82
CA GLU A 213 10.13 2.54 -15.48
C GLU A 213 9.54 3.87 -15.02
N ALA A 214 9.59 4.18 -13.73
CA ALA A 214 9.13 5.45 -13.19
C ALA A 214 9.88 6.64 -13.80
N ILE A 215 11.21 6.56 -13.92
CA ILE A 215 12.04 7.57 -14.59
C ILE A 215 11.64 7.71 -16.06
N ARG A 216 11.47 6.60 -16.78
CA ARG A 216 11.04 6.58 -18.19
C ARG A 216 9.68 7.28 -18.38
N LEU A 217 8.80 7.21 -17.38
CA LEU A 217 7.49 7.85 -17.36
C LEU A 217 7.52 9.31 -16.85
N GLY A 218 8.71 9.85 -16.55
CA GLY A 218 8.85 11.21 -16.03
C GLY A 218 8.48 11.39 -14.56
N VAL A 219 8.36 10.29 -13.82
CA VAL A 219 8.16 10.31 -12.35
C VAL A 219 9.43 10.83 -11.68
N LYS A 220 9.26 11.69 -10.70
CA LYS A 220 10.38 12.32 -9.95
C LYS A 220 10.51 11.81 -8.51
N LYS A 221 9.44 11.31 -7.95
CA LYS A 221 9.39 10.86 -6.55
C LYS A 221 8.76 9.49 -6.45
N MET A 222 9.24 8.68 -5.53
CA MET A 222 8.67 7.38 -5.20
C MET A 222 8.12 7.39 -3.78
N VAL A 223 7.04 6.65 -3.56
CA VAL A 223 6.44 6.40 -2.25
C VAL A 223 6.20 4.91 -2.09
N ALA A 224 6.37 4.41 -0.87
CA ALA A 224 6.02 3.05 -0.50
C ALA A 224 5.55 2.98 0.95
N ILE A 225 4.79 1.93 1.27
CA ILE A 225 4.49 1.51 2.65
C ILE A 225 5.13 0.15 2.86
N PRO A 226 6.38 0.12 3.34
CA PRO A 226 7.05 -1.13 3.57
C PRO A 226 6.44 -1.90 4.75
N SER A 227 6.43 -3.24 4.64
CA SER A 227 6.30 -4.11 5.81
C SER A 227 7.57 -4.01 6.67
N ASP A 228 7.53 -4.49 7.91
CA ASP A 228 8.70 -4.53 8.80
C ASP A 228 9.88 -5.25 8.13
N MET A 229 9.59 -6.33 7.42
CA MET A 229 10.58 -7.12 6.69
C MET A 229 11.22 -6.34 5.53
N SER A 230 10.47 -5.51 4.82
CA SER A 230 10.95 -4.74 3.65
C SER A 230 11.49 -3.36 4.01
N LEU A 231 11.22 -2.84 5.21
CA LEU A 231 11.65 -1.50 5.63
C LEU A 231 13.17 -1.32 5.56
N HIS A 232 13.94 -2.34 5.97
CA HIS A 232 15.39 -2.30 5.90
C HIS A 232 15.91 -2.22 4.45
N LEU A 233 15.25 -2.92 3.52
CA LEU A 233 15.55 -2.82 2.09
C LEU A 233 15.37 -1.38 1.60
N PHE A 234 14.19 -0.79 1.83
CA PHE A 234 13.89 0.58 1.37
C PHE A 234 14.86 1.61 1.97
N ARG A 235 15.21 1.50 3.27
CA ARG A 235 16.20 2.37 3.91
C ARG A 235 17.57 2.27 3.23
N ARG A 236 18.07 1.07 2.93
CA ARG A 236 19.33 0.87 2.21
C ARG A 236 19.31 1.43 0.79
N MET A 237 18.15 1.48 0.16
CA MET A 237 17.95 2.10 -1.16
C MET A 237 17.81 3.62 -1.10
N GLY A 238 17.90 4.24 0.07
CA GLY A 238 17.85 5.69 0.26
C GLY A 238 16.45 6.25 0.53
N TYR A 239 15.43 5.42 0.68
CA TYR A 239 14.12 5.87 1.11
C TYR A 239 14.15 6.40 2.54
N ARG A 240 13.44 7.50 2.78
CA ARG A 240 13.35 8.15 4.10
C ARG A 240 11.90 8.13 4.57
N PRO A 241 11.65 7.96 5.88
CA PRO A 241 10.33 8.15 6.45
C PRO A 241 9.86 9.59 6.19
N LEU A 242 8.65 9.72 5.66
CA LEU A 242 7.99 11.00 5.41
C LEU A 242 6.91 11.24 6.45
N LEU A 243 6.10 10.21 6.69
CA LEU A 243 4.96 10.18 7.60
C LEU A 243 4.81 8.77 8.15
N PHE A 244 3.90 8.62 9.08
CA PHE A 244 3.45 7.33 9.60
C PHE A 244 1.93 7.25 9.46
N PHE A 245 1.40 6.05 9.41
CA PHE A 245 -0.03 5.84 9.58
C PHE A 245 -0.27 4.78 10.66
N SER A 246 -1.36 4.95 11.38
CA SER A 246 -1.85 4.00 12.37
C SER A 246 -3.22 3.50 11.96
N VAL A 247 -3.44 2.21 12.10
CA VAL A 247 -4.71 1.53 11.81
C VAL A 247 -5.43 1.23 13.10
N PHE A 248 -6.67 1.65 13.19
CA PHE A 248 -7.58 1.40 14.31
C PHE A 248 -8.79 0.60 13.83
N ARG A 249 -9.32 -0.26 14.70
CA ARG A 249 -10.49 -1.09 14.43
C ARG A 249 -11.44 -1.11 15.63
N PRO A 250 -12.77 -1.21 15.45
CA PRO A 250 -13.72 -1.30 16.56
C PRO A 250 -13.52 -2.57 17.39
N LYS A 251 -13.75 -2.49 18.70
CA LYS A 251 -13.82 -3.66 19.63
C LYS A 251 -15.25 -4.23 19.65
N PRO A 252 -15.46 -5.57 19.81
CA PRO A 252 -14.49 -6.64 19.65
C PRO A 252 -14.36 -7.04 18.17
N PHE A 253 -13.16 -7.05 17.66
CA PHE A 253 -12.90 -7.53 16.31
C PHE A 253 -12.33 -8.96 16.40
N ARG A 254 -13.11 -10.00 16.04
CA ARG A 254 -12.57 -11.36 15.98
C ARG A 254 -11.51 -11.43 14.89
N LYS A 255 -10.33 -11.92 15.25
CA LYS A 255 -9.17 -12.08 14.37
C LYS A 255 -9.50 -12.96 13.16
N THR A 256 -9.77 -12.37 12.03
CA THR A 256 -9.69 -13.00 10.71
C THR A 256 -9.21 -11.91 9.75
N TRP A 257 -7.89 -11.72 9.65
CA TRP A 257 -7.29 -10.58 8.95
C TRP A 257 -6.63 -10.99 7.66
N LEU A 258 -6.64 -10.07 6.68
CA LEU A 258 -5.83 -10.09 5.46
C LEU A 258 -4.33 -10.33 5.71
N TYR A 259 -3.86 -10.05 6.93
CA TYR A 259 -2.46 -10.21 7.35
C TYR A 259 -2.21 -11.47 8.18
N ASP A 260 -3.25 -12.23 8.53
CA ASP A 260 -3.16 -13.57 9.14
C ASP A 260 -3.11 -14.67 8.05
N GLN A 261 -2.80 -14.32 6.82
CA GLN A 261 -2.50 -15.30 5.77
C GLN A 261 -1.26 -16.10 6.19
N PRO A 262 -1.29 -17.44 6.10
CA PRO A 262 -0.13 -18.27 6.40
C PRO A 262 1.03 -17.87 5.48
N GLY A 263 2.13 -17.37 6.05
CA GLY A 263 3.30 -16.86 5.35
C GLY A 263 3.69 -15.42 5.71
N VAL A 264 2.85 -14.65 6.38
CA VAL A 264 3.23 -13.36 6.96
C VAL A 264 3.62 -13.61 8.42
N SER A 265 4.90 -13.86 8.66
CA SER A 265 5.45 -14.03 10.02
C SER A 265 5.27 -12.72 10.80
N HIS A 266 4.46 -12.76 11.86
CA HIS A 266 4.48 -11.73 12.88
C HIS A 266 5.72 -11.93 13.76
N PRO A 267 6.47 -10.88 14.11
CA PRO A 267 7.40 -10.98 15.24
C PRO A 267 6.57 -11.23 16.52
N PRO A 268 7.08 -12.01 17.49
CA PRO A 268 6.44 -12.18 18.80
C PRO A 268 6.30 -10.83 19.50
N PRO A 269 5.37 -10.72 20.49
CA PRO A 269 5.04 -9.49 21.17
C PRO A 269 6.22 -8.86 21.89
#